data_f62f7949fc6806e4ec51e82d304ddd94
#
_entry.id   f62f7949fc6806e4ec51e82d304ddd94
#
_cell.length_a   1.000
_cell.length_b   1.000
_cell.length_c   1.000
_cell.angle_alpha   90.00
_cell.angle_beta   90.00
_cell.angle_gamma   90.00
#
_symmetry.space_group_name_H-M   'P 1'
#
loop_
_entity.id
_entity.type
_entity.pdbx_description
1 polymer ?
#
loop_
_entity_poly.entity_id
_entity_poly.type
_entity_poly.pdbx_seq_one_letter_code
_entity_poly.pdbx_strand_id
1 'polypeptide(L)'
;METITIDNNQLIGEVKKLLKTFPSVVLPVKGTSMLPFIIGSKESVELVRWEKDFQIGDIVLAWTKDYYVIHRIIKIDGDDYTLMGDGNIIGTESCKRSDIVAKAEYVVDKHGNKHYLYTPRRCQASRLWNKLKPVRRWILAIYRRTILKMI
;
A
#
# COMPACT_ATOMS: atom_id res chain seq x y z
N MET A 1 -6.10 16.76 -22.94
CA MET A 1 -6.38 16.40 -21.54
C MET A 1 -5.21 16.89 -20.69
N GLU A 2 -5.41 17.98 -19.98
CA GLU A 2 -4.34 18.51 -19.13
C GLU A 2 -4.14 17.57 -17.95
N THR A 3 -2.96 17.03 -17.83
CA THR A 3 -2.57 16.24 -16.66
C THR A 3 -2.23 17.21 -15.54
N ILE A 4 -3.16 17.41 -14.62
CA ILE A 4 -2.88 18.19 -13.42
C ILE A 4 -1.97 17.34 -12.54
N THR A 5 -0.70 17.71 -12.47
CA THR A 5 0.24 17.11 -11.52
C THR A 5 -0.01 17.74 -10.16
N ILE A 6 -0.77 17.05 -9.31
CA ILE A 6 -0.97 17.49 -7.92
C ILE A 6 0.25 17.05 -7.14
N ASP A 7 0.87 17.96 -6.41
CA ASP A 7 1.93 17.64 -5.46
C ASP A 7 1.42 16.59 -4.44
N ASN A 8 2.20 15.56 -4.21
CA ASN A 8 1.84 14.47 -3.28
C ASN A 8 1.46 15.01 -1.88
N ASN A 9 2.12 16.07 -1.43
CA ASN A 9 1.82 16.68 -0.14
C ASN A 9 0.44 17.31 -0.11
N GLN A 10 0.03 17.97 -1.18
CA GLN A 10 -1.30 18.56 -1.31
C GLN A 10 -2.38 17.48 -1.38
N LEU A 11 -2.13 16.43 -2.17
CA LEU A 11 -3.04 15.30 -2.29
C LEU A 11 -3.30 14.63 -0.95
N ILE A 12 -2.24 14.38 -0.19
CA ILE A 12 -2.37 13.75 1.14
C ILE A 12 -3.03 14.70 2.13
N GLY A 13 -2.80 15.99 2.04
CA GLY A 13 -3.53 17.00 2.82
C GLY A 13 -5.03 16.93 2.58
N GLU A 14 -5.46 16.76 1.33
CA GLU A 14 -6.88 16.60 0.98
C GLU A 14 -7.43 15.25 1.48
N VAL A 15 -6.65 14.16 1.38
CA VAL A 15 -7.04 12.85 1.93
C VAL A 15 -7.28 12.96 3.44
N LYS A 16 -6.40 13.61 4.18
CA LYS A 16 -6.57 13.83 5.62
C LYS A 16 -7.85 14.60 5.95
N LYS A 17 -8.17 15.63 5.20
CA LYS A 17 -9.40 16.42 5.38
C LYS A 17 -10.64 15.56 5.08
N LEU A 18 -10.63 14.82 3.99
CA LEU A 18 -11.75 13.98 3.58
C LEU A 18 -12.02 12.87 4.60
N LEU A 19 -10.98 12.28 5.18
CA LEU A 19 -11.12 11.23 6.20
C LEU A 19 -11.66 11.76 7.54
N LYS A 20 -11.65 13.06 7.78
CA LYS A 20 -12.34 13.65 8.95
C LYS A 20 -13.85 13.69 8.76
N THR A 21 -14.32 13.80 7.53
CA THR A 21 -15.72 13.98 7.17
C THR A 21 -16.37 12.69 6.65
N PHE A 22 -15.64 11.92 5.85
CA PHE A 22 -16.12 10.71 5.20
C PHE A 22 -15.48 9.46 5.81
N PRO A 23 -16.20 8.31 5.79
CA PRO A 23 -15.66 7.07 6.37
C PRO A 23 -14.49 6.49 5.58
N SER A 24 -14.39 6.79 4.29
CA SER A 24 -13.32 6.29 3.43
C SER A 24 -13.01 7.23 2.28
N VAL A 25 -11.83 7.05 1.70
CA VAL A 25 -11.38 7.77 0.50
C VAL A 25 -10.71 6.78 -0.45
N VAL A 26 -11.06 6.82 -1.72
CA VAL A 26 -10.41 6.02 -2.76
C VAL A 26 -9.28 6.81 -3.40
N LEU A 27 -8.09 6.24 -3.37
CA LEU A 27 -6.87 6.86 -3.90
C LEU A 27 -6.24 5.96 -4.96
N PRO A 28 -6.03 6.48 -6.19
CA PRO A 28 -5.30 5.71 -7.21
C PRO A 28 -3.86 5.41 -6.77
N VAL A 29 -3.43 4.17 -7.00
CA VAL A 29 -2.07 3.75 -6.69
C VAL A 29 -1.18 3.98 -7.90
N LYS A 30 0.02 4.49 -7.66
CA LYS A 30 1.05 4.68 -8.68
C LYS A 30 2.27 3.81 -8.38
N GLY A 31 3.00 3.44 -9.43
CA GLY A 31 4.24 2.71 -9.30
C GLY A 31 4.06 1.21 -9.09
N THR A 32 5.15 0.55 -8.73
CA THR A 32 5.25 -0.91 -8.68
C THR A 32 5.62 -1.43 -7.28
N SER A 33 5.66 -0.56 -6.28
CA SER A 33 6.14 -0.91 -4.94
C SER A 33 5.26 -1.91 -4.19
N MET A 34 4.01 -2.10 -4.60
CA MET A 34 3.08 -3.04 -3.97
C MET A 34 2.75 -4.28 -4.83
N LEU A 35 3.46 -4.46 -5.94
CA LEU A 35 3.35 -5.70 -6.71
C LEU A 35 3.75 -6.92 -5.86
N PRO A 36 3.16 -8.07 -6.02
CA PRO A 36 2.07 -8.40 -6.94
C PRO A 36 0.66 -8.15 -6.39
N PHE A 37 0.52 -7.66 -5.16
CA PHE A 37 -0.76 -7.56 -4.45
C PHE A 37 -1.62 -6.37 -4.90
N ILE A 38 -0.98 -5.24 -5.22
CA ILE A 38 -1.67 -4.05 -5.76
C ILE A 38 -0.93 -3.60 -7.00
N ILE A 39 -1.68 -3.43 -8.08
CA ILE A 39 -1.11 -3.07 -9.39
C ILE A 39 -1.27 -1.55 -9.58
N GLY A 40 -0.17 -0.83 -9.45
CA GLY A 40 -0.14 0.62 -9.69
C GLY A 40 -0.55 0.97 -11.12
N SER A 41 -1.17 2.13 -11.28
CA SER A 41 -1.72 2.65 -12.54
C SER A 41 -2.97 1.91 -13.07
N LYS A 42 -3.38 0.82 -12.44
CA LYS A 42 -4.57 0.04 -12.81
C LYS A 42 -5.56 -0.12 -11.67
N GLU A 43 -5.08 -0.08 -10.45
CA GLU A 43 -5.88 -0.27 -9.25
C GLU A 43 -5.80 0.93 -8.32
N SER A 44 -6.81 1.07 -7.48
CA SER A 44 -6.86 2.07 -6.42
C SER A 44 -7.01 1.38 -5.07
N VAL A 45 -6.78 2.10 -4.00
CA VAL A 45 -7.02 1.61 -2.64
C VAL A 45 -8.10 2.44 -1.97
N GLU A 46 -8.96 1.81 -1.21
CA GLU A 46 -9.88 2.48 -0.32
C GLU A 46 -9.23 2.60 1.05
N LEU A 47 -8.98 3.82 1.45
CA LEU A 47 -8.34 4.18 2.71
C LEU A 47 -9.41 4.50 3.75
N VAL A 48 -9.21 4.00 4.96
CA VAL A 48 -10.07 4.29 6.11
C VAL A 48 -9.24 4.89 7.24
N ARG A 49 -9.87 5.78 8.03
CA ARG A 49 -9.29 6.22 9.29
C ARG A 49 -9.27 5.03 10.25
N TRP A 50 -8.12 4.78 10.88
CA TRP A 50 -7.93 3.63 11.76
C TRP A 50 -7.46 4.11 13.13
N GLU A 51 -8.28 3.87 14.13
CA GLU A 51 -8.02 4.29 15.51
C GLU A 51 -7.65 3.13 16.43
N LYS A 52 -7.75 1.91 15.91
CA LYS A 52 -7.34 0.68 16.61
C LYS A 52 -5.85 0.43 16.44
N ASP A 53 -5.35 -0.59 17.12
CA ASP A 53 -3.96 -1.02 16.95
C ASP A 53 -3.72 -1.56 15.54
N PHE A 54 -2.58 -1.22 14.98
CA PHE A 54 -2.12 -1.80 13.73
C PHE A 54 -1.48 -3.16 13.98
N GLN A 55 -1.56 -4.02 12.99
CA GLN A 55 -0.97 -5.35 13.03
C GLN A 55 0.04 -5.49 11.88
N ILE A 56 1.02 -6.40 12.09
CA ILE A 56 1.92 -6.82 11.01
C ILE A 56 1.07 -7.39 9.88
N GLY A 57 1.32 -6.91 8.65
CA GLY A 57 0.55 -7.26 7.48
C GLY A 57 -0.44 -6.18 7.03
N ASP A 58 -0.75 -5.20 7.88
CA ASP A 58 -1.59 -4.08 7.49
C ASP A 58 -0.88 -3.20 6.45
N ILE A 59 -1.64 -2.77 5.44
CA ILE A 59 -1.18 -1.84 4.41
C ILE A 59 -1.65 -0.45 4.82
N VAL A 60 -0.72 0.50 4.90
CA VAL A 60 -1.00 1.83 5.42
C VAL A 60 -0.46 2.93 4.51
N LEU A 61 -1.14 4.07 4.53
CA LEU A 61 -0.62 5.32 4.00
C LEU A 61 0.12 6.02 5.13
N ALA A 62 1.41 6.25 4.99
CA ALA A 62 2.23 6.83 6.03
C ALA A 62 3.24 7.83 5.47
N TRP A 63 3.55 8.84 6.28
CA TRP A 63 4.70 9.72 6.06
C TRP A 63 5.96 8.99 6.51
N THR A 64 6.89 8.86 5.62
CA THR A 64 8.23 8.44 5.95
C THR A 64 9.14 9.67 5.85
N LYS A 65 10.35 9.58 6.25
CA LYS A 65 11.26 10.70 6.44
C LYS A 65 11.18 11.84 5.39
N ASP A 66 10.93 11.48 4.12
CA ASP A 66 10.98 12.44 3.01
C ASP A 66 9.74 12.40 2.09
N TYR A 67 8.88 11.37 2.20
CA TYR A 67 7.76 11.17 1.28
C TYR A 67 6.67 10.27 1.88
N TYR A 68 5.49 10.31 1.29
CA TYR A 68 4.39 9.41 1.63
C TYR A 68 4.48 8.09 0.85
N VAL A 69 4.17 7.01 1.53
CA VAL A 69 4.13 5.66 0.94
C VAL A 69 2.83 4.94 1.30
N ILE A 70 2.43 4.03 0.42
CA ILE A 70 1.42 3.00 0.72
C ILE A 70 2.18 1.68 0.74
N HIS A 71 2.55 1.23 1.93
CA HIS A 71 3.36 0.02 2.12
C HIS A 71 2.80 -0.84 3.24
N ARG A 72 3.32 -2.06 3.33
CA ARG A 72 2.90 -3.05 4.33
C ARG A 72 3.75 -2.94 5.59
N ILE A 73 3.09 -3.02 6.76
CA ILE A 73 3.79 -3.11 8.04
C ILE A 73 4.40 -4.50 8.16
N ILE A 74 5.72 -4.56 8.32
CA ILE A 74 6.46 -5.83 8.47
C ILE A 74 7.04 -6.02 9.87
N LYS A 75 7.13 -4.95 10.66
CA LYS A 75 7.61 -5.02 12.04
C LYS A 75 6.98 -3.89 12.86
N ILE A 76 6.65 -4.19 14.10
CA ILE A 76 6.17 -3.21 15.10
C ILE A 76 7.01 -3.40 16.35
N ASP A 77 7.61 -2.31 16.82
CA ASP A 77 8.39 -2.26 18.05
C ASP A 77 7.96 -1.02 18.83
N GLY A 78 7.01 -1.17 19.76
CA GLY A 78 6.40 -0.05 20.47
C GLY A 78 5.72 0.92 19.50
N ASP A 79 6.21 2.14 19.46
CA ASP A 79 5.73 3.20 18.56
C ASP A 79 6.48 3.23 17.21
N ASP A 80 7.46 2.36 17.04
CA ASP A 80 8.26 2.26 15.81
C ASP A 80 7.70 1.22 14.86
N TYR A 81 7.36 1.66 13.66
CA TYR A 81 6.80 0.82 12.60
C TYR A 81 7.79 0.72 11.45
N THR A 82 8.04 -0.50 10.99
CA THR A 82 8.86 -0.75 9.80
C THR A 82 7.94 -1.15 8.66
N LEU A 83 8.04 -0.43 7.55
CA LEU A 83 7.23 -0.63 6.35
C LEU A 83 8.09 -1.15 5.21
N MET A 84 7.49 -1.96 4.35
CA MET A 84 8.12 -2.43 3.12
C MET A 84 7.07 -2.60 2.03
N GLY A 85 7.37 -2.10 0.84
CA GLY A 85 6.56 -2.38 -0.34
C GLY A 85 6.69 -3.85 -0.75
N ASP A 86 5.57 -4.49 -1.05
CA ASP A 86 5.56 -5.91 -1.47
C ASP A 86 6.39 -6.14 -2.74
N GLY A 87 6.47 -5.14 -3.61
CA GLY A 87 7.27 -5.16 -4.82
C GLY A 87 8.74 -4.75 -4.65
N ASN A 88 9.14 -4.40 -3.44
CA ASN A 88 10.53 -4.02 -3.15
C ASN A 88 11.36 -5.27 -2.84
N ILE A 89 12.59 -5.27 -3.35
CA ILE A 89 13.55 -6.36 -3.16
C ILE A 89 14.36 -6.11 -1.89
N ILE A 90 14.79 -4.86 -1.72
CA ILE A 90 15.62 -4.39 -0.61
C ILE A 90 15.06 -3.02 -0.20
N GLY A 91 15.22 -2.70 1.06
CA GLY A 91 14.85 -1.39 1.58
C GLY A 91 13.53 -1.41 2.33
N THR A 92 13.56 -0.73 3.43
CA THR A 92 12.42 -0.53 4.32
C THR A 92 12.34 0.93 4.69
N GLU A 93 11.16 1.36 5.10
CA GLU A 93 10.97 2.68 5.68
C GLU A 93 10.59 2.53 7.16
N SER A 94 10.92 3.52 7.95
CA SER A 94 10.53 3.59 9.35
C SER A 94 9.65 4.81 9.59
N CYS A 95 8.64 4.65 10.43
CA CYS A 95 7.78 5.74 10.85
C CYS A 95 7.26 5.51 12.27
N LYS A 96 6.67 6.56 12.85
CA LYS A 96 5.95 6.48 14.13
C LYS A 96 4.46 6.28 13.88
N ARG A 97 3.73 5.88 14.93
CA ARG A 97 2.27 5.75 14.85
C ARG A 97 1.61 7.04 14.34
N SER A 98 2.09 8.20 14.78
CA SER A 98 1.56 9.50 14.37
C SER A 98 1.79 9.84 12.90
N ASP A 99 2.73 9.17 12.24
CA ASP A 99 3.00 9.34 10.80
C ASP A 99 2.03 8.56 9.91
N ILE A 100 1.31 7.60 10.48
CA ILE A 100 0.35 6.78 9.74
C ILE A 100 -0.96 7.55 9.60
N VAL A 101 -1.33 7.83 8.36
CA VAL A 101 -2.51 8.62 8.02
C VAL A 101 -3.78 7.76 7.96
N ALA A 102 -3.68 6.60 7.34
CA ALA A 102 -4.84 5.75 7.08
C ALA A 102 -4.41 4.31 6.82
N LYS A 103 -5.38 3.40 6.96
CA LYS A 103 -5.24 1.98 6.59
C LYS A 103 -5.93 1.73 5.27
N ALA A 104 -5.27 1.03 4.36
CA ALA A 104 -5.90 0.52 3.16
C ALA A 104 -6.70 -0.74 3.52
N GLU A 105 -7.99 -0.73 3.23
CA GLU A 105 -8.89 -1.83 3.58
C GLU A 105 -9.32 -2.64 2.37
N TYR A 106 -9.54 -1.97 1.24
CA TYR A 106 -9.91 -2.60 -0.03
C TYR A 106 -8.99 -2.15 -1.15
N VAL A 107 -8.73 -3.04 -2.09
CA VAL A 107 -8.23 -2.67 -3.40
C VAL A 107 -9.42 -2.57 -4.36
N VAL A 108 -9.42 -1.55 -5.19
CA VAL A 108 -10.48 -1.29 -6.18
C VAL A 108 -9.88 -1.50 -7.56
N ASP A 109 -10.45 -2.44 -8.33
CA ASP A 109 -9.95 -2.75 -9.66
C ASP A 109 -10.39 -1.72 -10.71
N LYS A 110 -9.91 -1.89 -11.93
CA LYS A 110 -10.24 -0.98 -13.05
C LYS A 110 -11.73 -0.93 -13.40
N HIS A 111 -12.51 -1.91 -12.96
CA HIS A 111 -13.96 -1.98 -13.17
C HIS A 111 -14.75 -1.44 -11.98
N GLY A 112 -14.08 -0.97 -10.94
CA GLY A 112 -14.71 -0.44 -9.73
C GLY A 112 -15.09 -1.50 -8.69
N ASN A 113 -14.70 -2.75 -8.89
CA ASN A 113 -14.99 -3.82 -7.93
C ASN A 113 -14.02 -3.74 -6.75
N LYS A 114 -14.55 -3.88 -5.54
CA LYS A 114 -13.77 -3.86 -4.31
C LYS A 114 -13.37 -5.28 -3.89
N HIS A 115 -12.10 -5.41 -3.52
CA HIS A 115 -11.55 -6.67 -3.00
C HIS A 115 -10.93 -6.42 -1.64
N TYR A 116 -11.42 -7.10 -0.61
CA TYR A 116 -10.92 -6.95 0.75
C TYR A 116 -9.47 -7.44 0.84
N LEU A 117 -8.59 -6.59 1.39
CA LEU A 117 -7.14 -6.86 1.39
C LEU A 117 -6.71 -7.92 2.41
N TYR A 118 -7.54 -8.22 3.40
CA TYR A 118 -7.17 -9.09 4.54
C TYR A 118 -8.00 -10.36 4.61
N THR A 119 -8.42 -10.89 3.47
CA THR A 119 -9.02 -12.23 3.42
C THR A 119 -7.99 -13.26 3.89
N PRO A 120 -8.42 -14.42 4.43
CA PRO A 120 -7.48 -15.46 4.87
C PRO A 120 -6.48 -15.86 3.79
N ARG A 121 -6.92 -15.97 2.53
CA ARG A 121 -6.04 -16.29 1.39
C ARG A 121 -4.99 -15.21 1.15
N ARG A 122 -5.39 -13.93 1.19
CA ARG A 122 -4.46 -12.81 1.00
C ARG A 122 -3.46 -12.70 2.16
N CYS A 123 -3.91 -12.92 3.39
CA CYS A 123 -3.03 -12.93 4.55
C CYS A 123 -2.00 -14.05 4.47
N GLN A 124 -2.41 -15.26 4.08
CA GLN A 124 -1.49 -16.38 3.87
C GLN A 124 -0.51 -16.09 2.74
N ALA A 125 -0.99 -15.54 1.63
CA ALA A 125 -0.15 -15.16 0.50
C ALA A 125 0.89 -14.12 0.89
N SER A 126 0.52 -13.11 1.68
CA SER A 126 1.46 -12.08 2.13
C SER A 126 2.51 -12.63 3.10
N ARG A 127 2.14 -13.56 3.98
CA ARG A 127 3.09 -14.24 4.87
C ARG A 127 4.08 -15.08 4.08
N LEU A 128 3.60 -15.84 3.09
CA LEU A 128 4.46 -16.60 2.19
C LEU A 128 5.39 -15.68 1.40
N TRP A 129 4.86 -14.58 0.88
CA TRP A 129 5.64 -13.59 0.14
C TRP A 129 6.78 -13.00 0.98
N ASN A 130 6.53 -12.73 2.26
CA ASN A 130 7.57 -12.28 3.17
C ASN A 130 8.69 -13.31 3.36
N LYS A 131 8.36 -14.59 3.39
CA LYS A 131 9.34 -15.68 3.47
C LYS A 131 10.16 -15.84 2.19
N LEU A 132 9.63 -15.38 1.05
CA LEU A 132 10.27 -15.49 -0.26
C LEU A 132 11.20 -14.30 -0.58
N LYS A 133 11.55 -13.47 0.39
CA LYS A 133 12.45 -12.31 0.18
C LYS A 133 13.72 -12.63 -0.62
N PRO A 134 14.44 -13.72 -0.35
CA PRO A 134 15.66 -14.04 -1.10
C PRO A 134 15.45 -14.29 -2.60
N VAL A 135 14.29 -14.79 -2.99
CA VAL A 135 13.96 -15.13 -4.39
C VAL A 135 12.94 -14.17 -5.00
N ARG A 136 12.50 -13.17 -4.24
CA ARG A 136 11.47 -12.21 -4.63
C ARG A 136 11.80 -11.51 -5.95
N ARG A 137 13.04 -11.10 -6.15
CA ARG A 137 13.46 -10.41 -7.38
C ARG A 137 13.25 -11.25 -8.63
N TRP A 138 13.47 -12.57 -8.54
CA TRP A 138 13.26 -13.50 -9.67
C TRP A 138 11.79 -13.65 -9.99
N ILE A 139 10.97 -13.80 -8.96
CA ILE A 139 9.51 -13.92 -9.10
C ILE A 139 8.94 -12.63 -9.70
N LEU A 140 9.36 -11.46 -9.21
CA LEU A 140 8.91 -10.17 -9.72
C LEU A 140 9.38 -9.94 -11.16
N ALA A 141 10.58 -10.37 -11.51
CA ALA A 141 11.09 -10.26 -12.88
C ALA A 141 10.21 -11.08 -13.85
N ILE A 142 9.85 -12.30 -13.49
CA ILE A 142 8.95 -13.15 -14.28
C ILE A 142 7.56 -12.52 -14.36
N TYR A 143 7.03 -12.06 -13.25
CA TYR A 143 5.72 -11.40 -13.17
C TYR A 143 5.63 -10.20 -14.11
N ARG A 144 6.63 -9.31 -14.06
CA ARG A 144 6.68 -8.12 -14.92
C ARG A 144 6.78 -8.45 -16.39
N ARG A 145 7.53 -9.51 -16.75
CA ARG A 145 7.73 -9.92 -18.15
C ARG A 145 6.53 -10.65 -18.74
N THR A 146 5.73 -11.31 -17.92
CA THR A 146 4.65 -12.19 -18.37
C THR A 146 3.27 -11.63 -17.98
N ILE A 147 2.92 -11.71 -16.72
CA ILE A 147 1.55 -11.46 -16.24
C ILE A 147 1.17 -9.99 -16.39
N LEU A 148 2.07 -9.08 -16.04
CA LEU A 148 1.79 -7.64 -16.08
C LEU A 148 1.55 -7.13 -17.50
N LYS A 149 2.16 -7.77 -18.51
CA LYS A 149 1.92 -7.45 -19.92
C LYS A 149 0.59 -7.97 -20.44
N MET A 150 0.05 -9.00 -19.82
CA MET A 150 -1.22 -9.62 -20.21
C MET A 150 -2.46 -8.89 -19.68
N ILE A 151 -2.28 -8.07 -18.68
CA ILE A 151 -3.34 -7.31 -18.02
C ILE A 151 -3.19 -5.82 -18.30
#